data_b1fc93c5580f4d8d0b7f5970472a21b0
#
_entry.id   b1fc93c5580f4d8d0b7f5970472a21b0
#
_cell.length_a   1.000
_cell.length_b   1.000
_cell.length_c   1.000
_cell.angle_alpha   90.00
_cell.angle_beta   90.00
_cell.angle_gamma   90.00
#
_symmetry.space_group_name_H-M   'P 1'
#
loop_
_entity.id
_entity.type
_entity.pdbx_description
1 polymer ?
#
loop_
_entity_poly.entity_id
_entity_poly.type
_entity_poly.pdbx_seq_one_letter_code
_entity_poly.pdbx_strand_id
1 'polypeptide(L)'
;NRVHRLPSSQDSPIDEPFTQAKKLQEAGILFCLSYAGDMEAMGARNLPFSAGTTIAYGQEYEKAVMSITLNTAQILGIDTQVGSIEKGKNATFFISSGDALDMRTNNVEQAYINGKVIDLNNHQKELFEKYKNR
;
A
#
# COMPACT_ATOMS: atom_id res chain seq x y z
N ASN A 1 13.50 -0.47 3.32
CA ASN A 1 13.92 -1.71 2.66
C ASN A 1 12.88 -2.14 1.63
N ARG A 2 13.32 -2.49 0.42
CA ARG A 2 12.45 -2.98 -0.64
C ARG A 2 12.11 -4.45 -0.40
N VAL A 3 10.85 -4.80 -0.45
CA VAL A 3 10.36 -6.18 -0.32
C VAL A 3 10.88 -7.11 -1.43
N HIS A 4 11.32 -6.55 -2.56
CA HIS A 4 11.77 -7.31 -3.74
C HIS A 4 13.28 -7.26 -4.00
N ARG A 5 14.09 -7.07 -2.96
CA ARG A 5 15.55 -7.19 -3.08
C ARG A 5 16.00 -8.64 -3.04
N LEU A 6 17.17 -8.90 -3.60
CA LEU A 6 17.87 -10.16 -3.41
C LEU A 6 18.20 -10.38 -1.93
N PRO A 7 18.35 -11.64 -1.49
CA PRO A 7 18.81 -11.97 -0.14
C PRO A 7 20.08 -11.22 0.23
N SER A 8 20.29 -11.00 1.52
CA SER A 8 21.42 -10.23 2.05
C SER A 8 22.77 -10.91 1.85
N SER A 9 22.78 -12.24 1.74
CA SER A 9 23.97 -13.04 1.48
C SER A 9 23.62 -14.28 0.64
N GLN A 10 24.66 -14.98 0.12
CA GLN A 10 24.47 -16.24 -0.62
C GLN A 10 23.91 -17.37 0.24
N ASP A 11 24.13 -17.32 1.55
CA ASP A 11 23.65 -18.31 2.51
C ASP A 11 22.25 -17.98 3.07
N SER A 12 21.70 -16.81 2.74
CA SER A 12 20.35 -16.43 3.16
C SER A 12 19.27 -17.14 2.37
N PRO A 13 18.12 -17.49 3.00
CA PRO A 13 16.96 -17.99 2.28
C PRO A 13 16.56 -17.06 1.14
N ILE A 14 16.16 -17.62 0.01
CA ILE A 14 15.79 -16.85 -1.20
C ILE A 14 14.59 -15.94 -0.95
N ASP A 15 13.73 -16.30 -0.01
CA ASP A 15 12.53 -15.56 0.39
C ASP A 15 12.77 -14.57 1.55
N GLU A 16 14.01 -14.46 2.04
CA GLU A 16 14.36 -13.56 3.15
C GLU A 16 13.79 -12.15 3.00
N PRO A 17 13.90 -11.47 1.84
CA PRO A 17 13.36 -10.12 1.69
C PRO A 17 11.85 -10.02 1.87
N PHE A 18 11.13 -11.08 1.52
CA PHE A 18 9.67 -11.13 1.60
C PHE A 18 9.17 -11.47 3.01
N THR A 19 9.94 -12.23 3.79
CA THR A 19 9.59 -12.60 5.17
C THR A 19 9.97 -11.52 6.19
N GLN A 20 10.70 -10.48 5.77
CA GLN A 20 11.20 -9.45 6.68
C GLN A 20 10.07 -8.71 7.42
N ALA A 21 8.99 -8.38 6.75
CA ALA A 21 7.85 -7.68 7.37
C ALA A 21 7.21 -8.51 8.50
N LYS A 22 7.06 -9.82 8.28
CA LYS A 22 6.60 -10.76 9.32
C LYS A 22 7.54 -10.77 10.53
N LYS A 23 8.86 -10.89 10.30
CA LYS A 23 9.86 -10.91 11.38
C LYS A 23 9.85 -9.61 12.20
N LEU A 24 9.70 -8.45 11.54
CA LEU A 24 9.58 -7.16 12.23
C LEU A 24 8.30 -7.07 13.06
N GLN A 25 7.19 -7.56 12.53
CA GLN A 25 5.91 -7.63 13.24
C GLN A 25 6.03 -8.51 14.50
N GLU A 26 6.60 -9.72 14.37
CA GLU A 26 6.80 -10.66 15.49
C GLU A 26 7.74 -10.09 16.57
N ALA A 27 8.71 -9.29 16.17
CA ALA A 27 9.61 -8.58 17.07
C ALA A 27 8.98 -7.33 17.73
N GLY A 28 7.73 -6.99 17.41
CA GLY A 28 7.05 -5.80 17.92
C GLY A 28 7.65 -4.47 17.45
N ILE A 29 8.39 -4.48 16.34
CA ILE A 29 9.05 -3.28 15.81
C ILE A 29 8.05 -2.50 14.95
N LEU A 30 7.88 -1.20 15.24
CA LEU A 30 7.12 -0.28 14.39
C LEU A 30 7.88 -0.03 13.10
N PHE A 31 7.28 -0.35 11.97
CA PHE A 31 7.85 -0.13 10.64
C PHE A 31 6.76 0.28 9.64
N CYS A 32 7.18 0.84 8.51
CA CYS A 32 6.33 1.05 7.35
C CYS A 32 6.99 0.52 6.08
N LEU A 33 6.16 0.20 5.08
CA LEU A 33 6.62 -0.05 3.72
C LEU A 33 6.63 1.29 2.96
N SER A 34 7.68 1.52 2.20
CA SER A 34 7.80 2.72 1.38
C SER A 34 8.64 2.46 0.14
N TYR A 35 8.41 3.25 -0.89
CA TYR A 35 9.35 3.40 -1.99
C TYR A 35 10.26 4.60 -1.70
N ALA A 36 11.58 4.38 -1.79
CA ALA A 36 12.57 5.42 -1.51
C ALA A 36 13.65 5.43 -2.59
N GLY A 37 13.96 6.61 -3.13
CA GLY A 37 14.94 6.81 -4.19
C GLY A 37 14.36 7.58 -5.38
N ASP A 38 15.23 8.17 -6.19
CA ASP A 38 14.85 9.13 -7.24
C ASP A 38 13.90 8.56 -8.31
N MET A 39 14.04 7.28 -8.64
CA MET A 39 13.17 6.61 -9.63
C MET A 39 11.98 5.88 -8.99
N GLU A 40 11.87 5.86 -7.69
CA GLU A 40 10.92 4.99 -6.99
C GLU A 40 9.57 5.64 -6.74
N ALA A 41 9.47 6.96 -6.87
CA ALA A 41 8.19 7.66 -6.85
C ALA A 41 7.20 7.07 -7.89
N MET A 42 7.70 6.63 -9.05
CA MET A 42 6.90 5.94 -10.06
C MET A 42 6.36 4.59 -9.58
N GLY A 43 7.04 3.95 -8.64
CA GLY A 43 6.62 2.68 -8.03
C GLY A 43 5.59 2.84 -6.91
N ALA A 44 5.35 4.05 -6.40
CA ALA A 44 4.47 4.31 -5.25
C ALA A 44 3.04 3.78 -5.46
N ARG A 45 2.54 3.78 -6.69
CA ARG A 45 1.24 3.18 -7.07
C ARG A 45 1.15 1.68 -6.75
N ASN A 46 2.28 0.98 -6.64
CA ASN A 46 2.35 -0.45 -6.34
C ASN A 46 2.50 -0.73 -4.83
N LEU A 47 2.50 0.29 -3.99
CA LEU A 47 2.68 0.14 -2.55
C LEU A 47 1.64 -0.80 -1.90
N PRO A 48 0.35 -0.74 -2.24
CA PRO A 48 -0.63 -1.70 -1.73
C PRO A 48 -0.28 -3.15 -2.08
N PHE A 49 0.20 -3.40 -3.29
CA PHE A 49 0.57 -4.74 -3.75
C PHE A 49 1.87 -5.26 -3.10
N SER A 50 2.76 -4.35 -2.71
CA SER A 50 3.91 -4.71 -1.89
C SER A 50 3.46 -5.17 -0.49
N ALA A 51 2.47 -4.52 0.11
CA ALA A 51 1.85 -4.97 1.36
C ALA A 51 1.12 -6.32 1.17
N GLY A 52 0.40 -6.50 0.06
CA GLY A 52 -0.21 -7.80 -0.29
C GLY A 52 0.82 -8.93 -0.41
N THR A 53 2.01 -8.64 -0.96
CA THR A 53 3.09 -9.62 -1.03
C THR A 53 3.55 -10.06 0.36
N THR A 54 3.64 -9.16 1.35
CA THR A 54 4.06 -9.54 2.70
C THR A 54 3.06 -10.48 3.38
N ILE A 55 1.77 -10.38 3.05
CA ILE A 55 0.73 -11.29 3.54
C ILE A 55 0.98 -12.71 3.01
N ALA A 56 1.32 -12.86 1.74
CA ALA A 56 1.66 -14.15 1.14
C ALA A 56 2.85 -14.84 1.85
N TYR A 57 3.72 -14.05 2.49
CA TYR A 57 4.86 -14.55 3.28
C TYR A 57 4.60 -14.53 4.79
N GLY A 58 3.32 -14.46 5.20
CA GLY A 58 2.86 -14.74 6.55
C GLY A 58 2.75 -13.52 7.47
N GLN A 59 2.76 -12.30 6.93
CA GLN A 59 2.34 -11.13 7.71
C GLN A 59 0.81 -11.15 7.88
N GLU A 60 0.32 -10.75 9.05
CA GLU A 60 -1.12 -10.59 9.30
C GLU A 60 -1.71 -9.47 8.42
N TYR A 61 -2.91 -9.70 7.85
CA TYR A 61 -3.54 -8.78 6.88
C TYR A 61 -3.66 -7.36 7.41
N GLU A 62 -4.26 -7.17 8.60
CA GLU A 62 -4.43 -5.84 9.19
C GLU A 62 -3.10 -5.14 9.47
N LYS A 63 -2.07 -5.90 9.84
CA LYS A 63 -0.72 -5.36 10.05
C LYS A 63 -0.05 -4.95 8.74
N ALA A 64 -0.32 -5.66 7.65
CA ALA A 64 0.13 -5.26 6.33
C ALA A 64 -0.56 -3.96 5.89
N VAL A 65 -1.87 -3.81 6.09
CA VAL A 65 -2.59 -2.54 5.86
C VAL A 65 -2.01 -1.43 6.72
N MET A 66 -1.82 -1.66 8.03
CA MET A 66 -1.23 -0.67 8.94
C MET A 66 0.16 -0.24 8.48
N SER A 67 0.97 -1.13 7.91
CA SER A 67 2.34 -0.80 7.47
C SER A 67 2.41 0.24 6.35
N ILE A 68 1.32 0.45 5.62
CA ILE A 68 1.21 1.47 4.55
C ILE A 68 0.25 2.61 4.90
N THR A 69 -0.35 2.58 6.09
CA THR A 69 -1.33 3.57 6.55
C THR A 69 -0.97 4.11 7.95
N LEU A 70 -1.49 3.50 9.00
CA LEU A 70 -1.36 3.99 10.37
C LEU A 70 0.09 4.02 10.86
N ASN A 71 0.87 2.96 10.62
CA ASN A 71 2.27 2.94 11.06
C ASN A 71 3.07 4.06 10.38
N THR A 72 2.80 4.30 9.08
CA THR A 72 3.43 5.41 8.35
C THR A 72 3.07 6.74 8.99
N ALA A 73 1.80 6.94 9.33
CA ALA A 73 1.33 8.16 9.99
C ALA A 73 1.98 8.35 11.38
N GLN A 74 2.12 7.28 12.17
CA GLN A 74 2.79 7.29 13.47
C GLN A 74 4.29 7.64 13.35
N ILE A 75 5.00 7.02 12.39
CA ILE A 75 6.43 7.31 12.14
C ILE A 75 6.63 8.77 11.75
N LEU A 76 5.68 9.35 11.01
CA LEU A 76 5.73 10.75 10.57
C LEU A 76 5.15 11.74 11.62
N GLY A 77 4.55 11.25 12.71
CA GLY A 77 3.94 12.09 13.75
C GLY A 77 2.65 12.79 13.31
N ILE A 78 1.91 12.23 12.35
CA ILE A 78 0.65 12.78 11.80
C ILE A 78 -0.55 11.86 12.03
N ASP A 79 -0.41 10.85 12.86
CA ASP A 79 -1.42 9.84 13.13
C ASP A 79 -2.68 10.38 13.84
N THR A 80 -2.59 11.57 14.44
CA THR A 80 -3.76 12.29 14.95
C THR A 80 -4.67 12.85 13.84
N GLN A 81 -4.16 12.96 12.61
CA GLN A 81 -4.89 13.54 11.48
C GLN A 81 -5.29 12.50 10.43
N VAL A 82 -4.45 11.48 10.19
CA VAL A 82 -4.62 10.49 9.11
C VAL A 82 -4.12 9.11 9.55
N GLY A 83 -4.21 8.13 8.66
CA GLY A 83 -3.66 6.78 8.84
C GLY A 83 -4.68 5.74 9.32
N SER A 84 -5.81 6.17 9.85
CA SER A 84 -6.93 5.29 10.23
C SER A 84 -8.27 6.00 10.03
N ILE A 85 -9.34 5.23 9.94
CA ILE A 85 -10.71 5.75 9.82
C ILE A 85 -11.28 5.88 11.24
N GLU A 86 -11.16 7.07 11.81
CA GLU A 86 -11.59 7.38 13.16
C GLU A 86 -12.27 8.75 13.21
N LYS A 87 -13.21 8.91 14.18
CA LYS A 87 -13.86 10.21 14.41
C LYS A 87 -12.82 11.27 14.81
N GLY A 88 -12.84 12.38 14.09
CA GLY A 88 -11.92 13.51 14.33
C GLY A 88 -10.71 13.53 13.40
N LYS A 89 -10.44 12.46 12.65
CA LYS A 89 -9.40 12.45 11.62
C LYS A 89 -9.92 12.94 10.27
N ASN A 90 -9.00 13.32 9.40
CA ASN A 90 -9.31 13.76 8.05
C ASN A 90 -9.90 12.60 7.25
N ALA A 91 -11.04 12.83 6.60
CA ALA A 91 -11.69 11.86 5.74
C ALA A 91 -10.91 11.69 4.42
N THR A 92 -9.77 11.01 4.49
CA THR A 92 -8.91 10.67 3.35
C THR A 92 -8.83 9.15 3.24
N PHE A 93 -9.63 8.57 2.35
CA PHE A 93 -9.74 7.12 2.14
C PHE A 93 -10.32 6.82 0.76
N PHE A 94 -10.28 5.57 0.37
CA PHE A 94 -10.97 5.08 -0.83
C PHE A 94 -11.82 3.84 -0.51
N ILE A 95 -12.75 3.54 -1.41
CA ILE A 95 -13.62 2.37 -1.37
C ILE A 95 -13.27 1.50 -2.57
N SER A 96 -12.98 0.24 -2.33
CA SER A 96 -12.72 -0.77 -3.35
C SER A 96 -13.75 -1.89 -3.25
N SER A 97 -14.27 -2.38 -4.38
CA SER A 97 -15.17 -3.53 -4.42
C SER A 97 -14.46 -4.87 -4.28
N GLY A 98 -13.13 -4.87 -4.38
CA GLY A 98 -12.28 -6.03 -4.16
C GLY A 98 -11.15 -5.74 -3.19
N ASP A 99 -10.27 -6.73 -2.95
CA ASP A 99 -9.11 -6.55 -2.10
C ASP A 99 -8.15 -5.53 -2.71
N ALA A 100 -7.97 -4.42 -2.00
CA ALA A 100 -7.10 -3.34 -2.42
C ALA A 100 -5.60 -3.72 -2.44
N LEU A 101 -5.21 -4.78 -1.74
CA LEU A 101 -3.84 -5.28 -1.69
C LEU A 101 -3.53 -6.36 -2.75
N ASP A 102 -4.55 -6.88 -3.44
CA ASP A 102 -4.37 -7.81 -4.56
C ASP A 102 -4.57 -7.08 -5.90
N MET A 103 -3.52 -7.02 -6.72
CA MET A 103 -3.55 -6.33 -8.03
C MET A 103 -4.61 -6.89 -8.99
N ARG A 104 -5.09 -8.13 -8.78
CA ARG A 104 -6.11 -8.78 -9.63
C ARG A 104 -7.51 -8.32 -9.27
N THR A 105 -7.75 -7.94 -8.03
CA THR A 105 -9.07 -7.60 -7.49
C THR A 105 -9.19 -6.15 -7.03
N ASN A 106 -8.08 -5.42 -6.97
CA ASN A 106 -8.10 -4.00 -6.64
C ASN A 106 -8.94 -3.23 -7.68
N ASN A 107 -10.08 -2.74 -7.22
CA ASN A 107 -10.99 -1.95 -8.03
C ASN A 107 -11.54 -0.78 -7.21
N VAL A 108 -10.85 0.35 -7.26
CA VAL A 108 -11.25 1.56 -6.54
C VAL A 108 -12.47 2.19 -7.22
N GLU A 109 -13.57 2.28 -6.49
CA GLU A 109 -14.85 2.83 -6.97
C GLU A 109 -15.02 4.29 -6.59
N GLN A 110 -14.57 4.67 -5.38
CA GLN A 110 -14.64 6.03 -4.87
C GLN A 110 -13.39 6.37 -4.07
N ALA A 111 -12.97 7.62 -4.09
CA ALA A 111 -11.90 8.13 -3.23
C ALA A 111 -12.26 9.51 -2.69
N TYR A 112 -11.75 9.78 -1.49
CA TYR A 112 -11.97 11.03 -0.77
C TYR A 112 -10.64 11.56 -0.27
N ILE A 113 -10.43 12.87 -0.39
CA ILE A 113 -9.32 13.60 0.22
C ILE A 113 -9.91 14.75 1.05
N ASN A 114 -9.69 14.73 2.35
CA ASN A 114 -10.25 15.71 3.29
C ASN A 114 -11.78 15.85 3.14
N GLY A 115 -12.49 14.74 2.97
CA GLY A 115 -13.93 14.69 2.79
C GLY A 115 -14.46 15.10 1.40
N LYS A 116 -13.58 15.49 0.49
CA LYS A 116 -13.97 15.83 -0.89
C LYS A 116 -13.84 14.60 -1.79
N VAL A 117 -14.87 14.33 -2.56
CA VAL A 117 -14.85 13.28 -3.59
C VAL A 117 -13.80 13.61 -4.63
N ILE A 118 -12.99 12.62 -5.00
CA ILE A 118 -11.98 12.73 -6.05
C ILE A 118 -12.52 12.10 -7.33
N ASP A 119 -12.35 12.80 -8.45
CA ASP A 119 -12.60 12.23 -9.77
C ASP A 119 -11.51 11.19 -10.07
N LEU A 120 -11.93 9.93 -10.28
CA LEU A 120 -11.06 8.80 -10.63
C LEU A 120 -10.90 8.63 -12.14
N ASN A 121 -11.44 9.56 -12.94
CA ASN A 121 -11.25 9.55 -14.38
C ASN A 121 -9.80 9.86 -14.75
N ASN A 122 -9.37 9.36 -15.89
CA ASN A 122 -8.05 9.63 -16.44
C ASN A 122 -8.06 9.51 -17.95
N HIS A 123 -7.02 10.05 -18.59
CA HIS A 123 -6.90 10.08 -20.04
C HIS A 123 -7.01 8.70 -20.70
N GLN A 124 -6.50 7.64 -20.07
CA GLN A 124 -6.59 6.29 -20.61
C GLN A 124 -8.05 5.79 -20.63
N LYS A 125 -8.83 6.06 -19.57
CA LYS A 125 -10.26 5.74 -19.52
C LYS A 125 -11.04 6.51 -20.59
N GLU A 126 -10.74 7.79 -20.76
CA GLU A 126 -11.37 8.61 -21.81
C GLU A 126 -11.09 8.06 -23.20
N LEU A 127 -9.84 7.70 -23.47
CA LEU A 127 -9.48 7.07 -24.75
C LEU A 127 -10.16 5.71 -24.93
N PHE A 128 -10.20 4.88 -23.90
CA PHE A 128 -10.89 3.60 -23.94
C PHE A 128 -12.39 3.79 -24.27
N GLU A 129 -13.10 4.69 -23.57
CA GLU A 129 -14.50 4.96 -23.83
C GLU A 129 -14.72 5.49 -25.25
N LYS A 130 -13.83 6.36 -25.74
CA LYS A 130 -13.88 6.91 -27.09
C LYS A 130 -13.73 5.85 -28.18
N TYR A 131 -12.93 4.80 -27.96
CA TYR A 131 -12.54 3.86 -29.01
C TYR A 131 -13.07 2.43 -28.82
N LYS A 132 -13.70 2.08 -27.70
CA LYS A 132 -14.16 0.73 -27.38
C LYS A 132 -15.17 0.14 -28.38
N ASN A 133 -15.86 0.99 -29.18
CA ASN A 133 -16.90 0.59 -30.13
C ASN A 133 -16.43 0.76 -31.60
N ARG A 134 -15.15 0.83 -31.86
CA ARG A 134 -14.58 0.91 -33.22
C ARG A 134 -14.20 -0.44 -33.78
#